data_c030a0f3ea4985eede44bb81fe422bf2
#
_entry.id   c030a0f3ea4985eede44bb81fe422bf2
#
_cell.length_a   1.000
_cell.length_b   1.000
_cell.length_c   1.000
_cell.angle_alpha   90.00
_cell.angle_beta   90.00
_cell.angle_gamma   90.00
#
_symmetry.space_group_name_H-M   'P 1'
#
loop_
_entity.id
_entity.type
_entity.pdbx_description
1 polymer ?
#
loop_
_entity_poly.entity_id
_entity_poly.type
_entity_poly.pdbx_seq_one_letter_code
_entity_poly.pdbx_strand_id
1 'polypeptide(L)'
;MHKIIASLSLLVQSLLILACCVLPAQALPSFDPADAPPAPDYSQRSSWLAIPDGAPDKAMDVFWVYPTVLMDDDHWLMELDDAASRKGAQRTIDQQASVFTENANLYAPLYRQMNLAGLSLSDEEREERLSYAHKDVKNALLYYISHYNNGRPFIIAGHSQGSNILTDIMVDSWGSLDGEKNMVAAYLIGWSITGQDLEHNPRMRICKSADQTGCFITYNSIAPGKQDVAPTILPGAVVVNPLSWTTDTERAPATRNLGAVFFSDNGEATVYPHFASAQVQNGGLAVIPADTSRVQCKGSSFPEGVYHVYDYSLFYENLKANAMERLRAFESKSQ
;
A
#
# COMPACT_ATOMS: atom_id res chain seq x y z
N MET A 1 19.01 -80.81 32.04
CA MET A 1 20.06 -79.89 32.49
C MET A 1 20.64 -79.17 31.27
N HIS A 2 20.15 -78.07 30.88
CA HIS A 2 20.79 -77.18 29.87
C HIS A 2 20.57 -75.73 30.27
N LYS A 3 21.65 -75.06 30.54
CA LYS A 3 21.74 -73.64 30.88
C LYS A 3 21.59 -72.84 29.58
N ILE A 4 20.60 -71.94 29.53
CA ILE A 4 20.46 -70.95 28.49
C ILE A 4 21.07 -69.63 29.01
N ILE A 5 22.13 -69.22 28.34
CA ILE A 5 22.80 -67.94 28.59
C ILE A 5 22.08 -66.90 27.70
N ALA A 6 21.45 -65.94 28.33
CA ALA A 6 20.86 -64.81 27.64
C ALA A 6 21.91 -63.72 27.45
N SER A 7 22.24 -63.40 26.18
CA SER A 7 23.06 -62.27 25.78
C SER A 7 22.25 -60.97 25.85
N LEU A 8 22.68 -60.03 26.68
CA LEU A 8 22.14 -58.69 26.79
C LEU A 8 22.91 -57.80 25.80
N SER A 9 22.24 -57.46 24.68
CA SER A 9 22.77 -56.48 23.74
C SER A 9 22.37 -55.08 24.22
N LEU A 10 23.32 -54.29 24.69
CA LEU A 10 23.16 -52.86 24.94
C LEU A 10 23.11 -52.12 23.59
N LEU A 11 21.95 -51.63 23.19
CA LEU A 11 21.79 -50.61 22.13
C LEU A 11 22.06 -49.26 22.78
N VAL A 12 23.22 -48.69 22.51
CA VAL A 12 23.49 -47.27 22.77
C VAL A 12 22.90 -46.48 21.63
N GLN A 13 21.70 -45.91 21.82
CA GLN A 13 21.15 -44.90 20.95
C GLN A 13 21.85 -43.57 21.23
N SER A 14 22.74 -43.17 20.33
CA SER A 14 23.31 -41.84 20.30
C SER A 14 22.22 -40.85 19.86
N LEU A 15 21.65 -40.12 20.80
CA LEU A 15 20.78 -38.98 20.55
C LEU A 15 21.69 -37.85 20.00
N LEU A 16 21.77 -37.70 18.68
CA LEU A 16 22.25 -36.46 18.06
C LEU A 16 21.20 -35.38 18.31
N ILE A 17 21.39 -34.56 19.33
CA ILE A 17 20.69 -33.30 19.49
C ILE A 17 21.23 -32.39 18.41
N LEU A 18 20.50 -32.28 17.29
CA LEU A 18 20.70 -31.24 16.33
C LEU A 18 20.27 -29.94 17.02
N ALA A 19 21.23 -29.24 17.61
CA ALA A 19 21.03 -27.85 18.03
C ALA A 19 20.79 -27.02 16.74
N CYS A 20 19.55 -26.85 16.35
CA CYS A 20 19.18 -25.76 15.49
C CYS A 20 19.62 -24.48 16.21
N CYS A 21 20.77 -23.95 15.83
CA CYS A 21 21.10 -22.56 16.10
C CYS A 21 20.09 -21.72 15.37
N VAL A 22 18.97 -21.43 16.03
CA VAL A 22 18.15 -20.28 15.68
C VAL A 22 19.06 -19.10 15.99
N LEU A 23 19.78 -18.60 14.97
CA LEU A 23 20.41 -17.30 15.08
C LEU A 23 19.31 -16.34 15.48
N PRO A 24 19.47 -15.57 16.58
CA PRO A 24 18.49 -14.53 16.88
C PRO A 24 18.40 -13.66 15.64
N ALA A 25 17.17 -13.36 15.18
CA ALA A 25 16.95 -12.33 14.18
C ALA A 25 17.74 -11.10 14.67
N GLN A 26 18.67 -10.62 13.86
CA GLN A 26 19.51 -9.50 14.23
C GLN A 26 18.58 -8.31 14.37
N ALA A 27 18.48 -7.75 15.57
CA ALA A 27 17.67 -6.57 15.76
C ALA A 27 18.33 -5.42 14.99
N LEU A 28 17.52 -4.63 14.30
CA LEU A 28 18.00 -3.40 13.66
C LEU A 28 18.84 -2.57 14.67
N PRO A 29 19.86 -1.84 14.21
CA PRO A 29 20.68 -0.99 15.08
C PRO A 29 19.82 0.07 15.78
N SER A 30 20.34 0.65 16.87
CA SER A 30 19.68 1.82 17.46
C SER A 30 19.62 2.95 16.42
N PHE A 31 18.45 3.62 16.33
CA PHE A 31 18.31 4.74 15.41
C PHE A 31 19.05 5.97 15.96
N ASP A 32 19.91 6.54 15.14
CA ASP A 32 20.50 7.86 15.38
C ASP A 32 20.05 8.79 14.25
N PRO A 33 19.37 9.91 14.53
CA PRO A 33 19.00 10.90 13.52
C PRO A 33 20.16 11.43 12.68
N ALA A 34 21.40 11.39 13.24
CA ALA A 34 22.61 11.80 12.52
C ALA A 34 22.99 10.84 11.38
N ASP A 35 22.55 9.59 11.45
CA ASP A 35 22.80 8.57 10.44
C ASP A 35 21.69 8.53 9.35
N ALA A 36 20.69 9.42 9.44
CA ALA A 36 19.63 9.47 8.45
C ALA A 36 20.19 9.80 7.05
N PRO A 37 19.78 9.04 6.00
CA PRO A 37 20.22 9.32 4.65
C PRO A 37 19.90 10.75 4.20
N PRO A 38 20.66 11.33 3.25
CA PRO A 38 20.38 12.65 2.71
C PRO A 38 18.96 12.76 2.16
N ALA A 39 18.31 13.92 2.40
CA ALA A 39 16.98 14.18 1.82
C ALA A 39 17.05 14.25 0.28
N PRO A 40 16.03 13.74 -0.43
CA PRO A 40 15.95 13.83 -1.88
C PRO A 40 15.79 15.30 -2.34
N ASP A 41 16.48 15.64 -3.44
CA ASP A 41 16.26 16.88 -4.19
C ASP A 41 15.36 16.60 -5.38
N TYR A 42 14.07 16.95 -5.29
CA TYR A 42 13.08 16.66 -6.33
C TYR A 42 13.23 17.51 -7.60
N SER A 43 14.15 18.46 -7.64
CA SER A 43 14.58 19.08 -8.89
C SER A 43 15.41 18.12 -9.78
N GLN A 44 15.96 17.07 -9.17
CA GLN A 44 16.78 16.07 -9.83
C GLN A 44 15.97 14.84 -10.27
N ARG A 45 16.15 14.42 -11.53
CA ARG A 45 15.51 13.19 -12.06
C ARG A 45 15.80 11.95 -11.18
N SER A 46 16.98 11.87 -10.58
CA SER A 46 17.42 10.76 -9.73
C SER A 46 16.61 10.60 -8.44
N SER A 47 15.91 11.64 -7.99
CA SER A 47 15.02 11.61 -6.82
C SER A 47 13.62 11.06 -7.14
N TRP A 48 13.39 10.66 -8.38
CA TRP A 48 12.14 10.06 -8.84
C TRP A 48 12.36 8.63 -9.28
N LEU A 49 11.52 7.74 -8.80
CA LEU A 49 11.46 6.36 -9.28
C LEU A 49 10.89 6.34 -10.71
N ALA A 50 9.84 7.12 -10.95
CA ALA A 50 9.25 7.32 -12.26
C ALA A 50 8.78 8.77 -12.44
N ILE A 51 9.12 9.35 -13.61
CA ILE A 51 8.50 10.55 -14.19
C ILE A 51 8.53 10.38 -15.72
N PRO A 52 7.67 11.04 -16.48
CA PRO A 52 7.74 11.01 -17.95
C PRO A 52 9.12 11.40 -18.49
N ASP A 53 9.62 10.67 -19.50
CA ASP A 53 10.91 10.96 -20.15
C ASP A 53 10.85 12.18 -21.09
N GLY A 54 9.65 12.69 -21.34
CA GLY A 54 9.40 13.84 -22.22
C GLY A 54 8.18 14.62 -21.77
N ALA A 55 7.54 15.33 -22.69
CA ALA A 55 6.28 16.01 -22.40
C ALA A 55 5.20 14.98 -22.04
N PRO A 56 4.41 15.23 -20.98
CA PRO A 56 3.28 14.38 -20.62
C PRO A 56 2.28 14.27 -21.77
N ASP A 57 1.89 13.05 -22.13
CA ASP A 57 1.05 12.74 -23.29
C ASP A 57 -0.35 12.18 -22.93
N LYS A 58 -0.59 11.92 -21.64
CA LYS A 58 -1.87 11.41 -21.13
C LYS A 58 -2.77 12.55 -20.66
N ALA A 59 -4.08 12.30 -20.65
CA ALA A 59 -5.11 13.27 -20.24
C ALA A 59 -5.05 13.66 -18.76
N MET A 60 -4.50 12.79 -17.91
CA MET A 60 -4.33 13.05 -16.47
C MET A 60 -2.95 12.58 -16.00
N ASP A 61 -2.62 12.96 -14.76
CA ASP A 61 -1.44 12.49 -14.07
C ASP A 61 -1.84 11.56 -12.91
N VAL A 62 -0.91 10.71 -12.47
CA VAL A 62 -0.99 10.04 -11.17
C VAL A 62 0.27 10.32 -10.37
N PHE A 63 0.10 10.87 -9.18
CA PHE A 63 1.14 10.98 -8.16
C PHE A 63 1.05 9.74 -7.27
N TRP A 64 2.05 8.85 -7.39
CA TRP A 64 2.07 7.54 -6.74
C TRP A 64 3.10 7.46 -5.62
N VAL A 65 2.68 7.06 -4.41
CA VAL A 65 3.58 6.78 -3.29
C VAL A 65 3.52 5.29 -2.95
N TYR A 66 4.65 4.61 -3.20
CA TYR A 66 4.74 3.16 -3.07
C TYR A 66 4.75 2.70 -1.60
N PRO A 67 4.39 1.42 -1.31
CA PRO A 67 4.42 0.84 0.03
C PRO A 67 5.84 0.59 0.51
N THR A 68 5.98 0.14 1.77
CA THR A 68 7.26 -0.29 2.33
C THR A 68 7.88 -1.41 1.49
N VAL A 69 9.12 -1.21 1.07
CA VAL A 69 9.96 -2.21 0.40
C VAL A 69 11.28 -2.44 1.13
N LEU A 70 11.60 -1.61 2.11
CA LEU A 70 12.75 -1.77 3.00
C LEU A 70 12.42 -2.78 4.09
N MET A 71 13.11 -3.94 4.08
CA MET A 71 12.88 -5.05 5.00
C MET A 71 14.21 -5.71 5.41
N ASP A 72 15.33 -4.98 5.26
CA ASP A 72 16.64 -5.46 5.69
C ASP A 72 16.82 -5.36 7.23
N ASP A 73 17.92 -5.90 7.74
CA ASP A 73 18.25 -5.90 9.16
C ASP A 73 19.26 -4.78 9.52
N ASP A 74 19.58 -3.88 8.58
CA ASP A 74 20.67 -2.92 8.73
C ASP A 74 20.18 -1.47 8.81
N HIS A 75 19.04 -1.11 8.16
CA HIS A 75 18.63 0.27 7.96
C HIS A 75 17.21 0.54 8.45
N TRP A 76 17.04 1.62 9.23
CA TRP A 76 15.72 2.12 9.61
C TRP A 76 15.05 2.95 8.52
N LEU A 77 15.84 3.66 7.73
CA LEU A 77 15.38 4.51 6.64
C LEU A 77 16.03 4.08 5.33
N MET A 78 15.25 4.07 4.25
CA MET A 78 15.72 3.68 2.93
C MET A 78 16.78 4.66 2.41
N GLU A 79 17.92 4.14 2.00
CA GLU A 79 18.86 4.85 1.16
C GLU A 79 18.32 4.93 -0.28
N LEU A 80 18.32 6.15 -0.86
CA LEU A 80 17.63 6.36 -2.14
C LEU A 80 18.33 5.74 -3.35
N ASP A 81 19.59 5.34 -3.23
CA ASP A 81 20.37 4.65 -4.23
C ASP A 81 20.48 3.12 -4.01
N ASP A 82 19.86 2.61 -2.90
CA ASP A 82 19.81 1.15 -2.67
C ASP A 82 19.08 0.43 -3.81
N ALA A 83 19.83 -0.38 -4.53
CA ALA A 83 19.34 -1.07 -5.73
C ALA A 83 18.23 -2.09 -5.43
N ALA A 84 18.27 -2.75 -4.25
CA ALA A 84 17.30 -3.75 -3.87
C ALA A 84 15.94 -3.11 -3.56
N SER A 85 15.93 -2.03 -2.77
CA SER A 85 14.74 -1.25 -2.46
C SER A 85 14.16 -0.57 -3.69
N ARG A 86 15.00 0.00 -4.57
CA ARG A 86 14.53 0.57 -5.85
C ARG A 86 13.86 -0.48 -6.74
N LYS A 87 14.42 -1.69 -6.81
CA LYS A 87 13.81 -2.80 -7.56
C LYS A 87 12.49 -3.23 -6.92
N GLY A 88 12.40 -3.27 -5.59
CA GLY A 88 11.17 -3.52 -4.85
C GLY A 88 10.11 -2.47 -5.16
N ALA A 89 10.47 -1.18 -5.08
CA ALA A 89 9.59 -0.07 -5.41
C ALA A 89 9.11 -0.11 -6.87
N GLN A 90 9.99 -0.43 -7.83
CA GLN A 90 9.61 -0.61 -9.23
C GLN A 90 8.56 -1.73 -9.40
N ARG A 91 8.73 -2.85 -8.71
CA ARG A 91 7.73 -3.94 -8.74
C ARG A 91 6.35 -3.47 -8.27
N THR A 92 6.28 -2.55 -7.31
CA THR A 92 4.99 -2.00 -6.88
C THR A 92 4.35 -1.11 -7.94
N ILE A 93 5.14 -0.42 -8.76
CA ILE A 93 4.61 0.30 -9.94
C ILE A 93 3.97 -0.70 -10.90
N ASP A 94 4.70 -1.78 -11.23
CA ASP A 94 4.24 -2.78 -12.20
C ASP A 94 2.98 -3.53 -11.74
N GLN A 95 2.79 -3.72 -10.43
CA GLN A 95 1.72 -4.54 -9.87
C GLN A 95 0.56 -3.73 -9.26
N GLN A 96 0.77 -2.46 -8.92
CA GLN A 96 -0.23 -1.63 -8.25
C GLN A 96 -0.50 -0.33 -9.01
N ALA A 97 0.51 0.55 -9.20
CA ALA A 97 0.32 1.81 -9.91
C ALA A 97 -0.11 1.62 -11.36
N SER A 98 0.20 0.45 -11.95
CA SER A 98 -0.19 0.08 -13.32
C SER A 98 -1.71 0.12 -13.58
N VAL A 99 -2.55 0.10 -12.56
CA VAL A 99 -4.00 0.34 -12.71
C VAL A 99 -4.30 1.73 -13.30
N PHE A 100 -3.38 2.68 -13.17
CA PHE A 100 -3.54 4.06 -13.64
C PHE A 100 -2.73 4.36 -14.89
N THR A 101 -1.58 3.70 -15.09
CA THR A 101 -0.54 4.14 -16.03
C THR A 101 -0.89 4.00 -17.51
N GLU A 102 -1.94 3.25 -17.85
CA GLU A 102 -2.44 3.22 -19.23
C GLU A 102 -2.99 4.59 -19.65
N ASN A 103 -3.62 5.31 -18.71
CA ASN A 103 -4.37 6.54 -18.97
C ASN A 103 -3.81 7.77 -18.25
N ALA A 104 -2.78 7.60 -17.42
CA ALA A 104 -2.17 8.67 -16.64
C ALA A 104 -0.65 8.69 -16.79
N ASN A 105 -0.07 9.90 -16.81
CA ASN A 105 1.37 10.11 -16.68
C ASN A 105 1.77 9.81 -15.23
N LEU A 106 2.79 8.97 -15.04
CA LEU A 106 3.21 8.53 -13.72
C LEU A 106 4.28 9.46 -13.13
N TYR A 107 4.05 9.90 -11.89
CA TYR A 107 5.00 10.62 -11.05
C TYR A 107 5.14 9.88 -9.72
N ALA A 108 6.25 9.19 -9.52
CA ALA A 108 6.52 8.40 -8.32
C ALA A 108 7.83 8.88 -7.69
N PRO A 109 7.79 9.60 -6.56
CA PRO A 109 9.00 10.04 -5.87
C PRO A 109 9.71 8.88 -5.17
N LEU A 110 11.03 8.93 -5.09
CA LEU A 110 11.79 8.19 -4.10
C LEU A 110 11.70 8.93 -2.78
N TYR A 111 11.61 8.22 -1.67
CA TYR A 111 11.55 8.82 -0.35
C TYR A 111 12.20 7.91 0.69
N ARG A 112 12.70 8.49 1.77
CA ARG A 112 13.32 7.77 2.89
C ARG A 112 12.25 7.04 3.70
N GLN A 113 11.71 5.96 3.11
CA GLN A 113 10.70 5.16 3.78
C GLN A 113 11.26 4.50 5.04
N MET A 114 10.40 4.32 6.03
CA MET A 114 10.70 3.56 7.24
C MET A 114 10.67 2.07 6.93
N ASN A 115 11.63 1.33 7.52
CA ASN A 115 11.68 -0.13 7.48
C ASN A 115 10.38 -0.76 8.02
N LEU A 116 9.99 -1.91 7.48
CA LEU A 116 8.80 -2.64 7.90
C LEU A 116 8.82 -2.99 9.40
N ALA A 117 9.99 -3.22 9.99
CA ALA A 117 10.17 -3.46 11.42
C ALA A 117 9.62 -2.30 12.29
N GLY A 118 9.48 -1.11 11.73
CA GLY A 118 8.87 0.03 12.40
C GLY A 118 7.42 -0.18 12.86
N LEU A 119 6.70 -1.15 12.28
CA LEU A 119 5.36 -1.54 12.78
C LEU A 119 5.37 -2.11 14.19
N SER A 120 6.52 -2.56 14.70
CA SER A 120 6.69 -3.11 16.05
C SER A 120 7.21 -2.10 17.06
N LEU A 121 7.49 -0.87 16.64
CA LEU A 121 7.99 0.20 17.51
C LEU A 121 6.86 0.84 18.34
N SER A 122 7.24 1.56 19.40
CA SER A 122 6.32 2.48 20.08
C SER A 122 5.83 3.56 19.10
N ASP A 123 4.71 4.19 19.42
CA ASP A 123 4.15 5.25 18.57
C ASP A 123 5.16 6.40 18.38
N GLU A 124 5.83 6.83 19.46
CA GLU A 124 6.82 7.90 19.41
C GLU A 124 8.02 7.57 18.51
N GLU A 125 8.58 6.37 18.64
CA GLU A 125 9.72 5.92 17.82
C GLU A 125 9.33 5.74 16.35
N ARG A 126 8.10 5.27 16.11
CA ARG A 126 7.56 5.12 14.76
C ARG A 126 7.36 6.47 14.09
N GLU A 127 6.71 7.41 14.78
CA GLU A 127 6.47 8.77 14.29
C GLU A 127 7.78 9.51 13.98
N GLU A 128 8.79 9.38 14.84
CA GLU A 128 10.12 9.95 14.58
C GLU A 128 10.65 9.51 13.21
N ARG A 129 10.62 8.20 12.90
CA ARG A 129 11.13 7.64 11.65
C ARG A 129 10.23 7.97 10.46
N LEU A 130 8.92 7.93 10.64
CA LEU A 130 7.96 8.31 9.60
C LEU A 130 8.06 9.78 9.21
N SER A 131 8.52 10.65 10.12
CA SER A 131 8.66 12.08 9.87
C SER A 131 9.58 12.39 8.67
N TYR A 132 10.61 11.57 8.44
CA TYR A 132 11.50 11.69 7.27
C TYR A 132 10.74 11.41 5.97
N ALA A 133 10.01 10.32 5.93
CA ALA A 133 9.19 9.94 4.77
C ALA A 133 8.07 10.96 4.52
N HIS A 134 7.40 11.42 5.57
CA HIS A 134 6.37 12.46 5.50
C HIS A 134 6.91 13.76 4.88
N LYS A 135 8.06 14.24 5.37
CA LYS A 135 8.71 15.43 4.84
C LYS A 135 9.09 15.28 3.36
N ASP A 136 9.67 14.14 3.02
CA ASP A 136 10.09 13.86 1.64
C ASP A 136 8.88 13.82 0.68
N VAL A 137 7.84 13.04 1.00
CA VAL A 137 6.65 12.92 0.14
C VAL A 137 5.90 14.25 0.03
N LYS A 138 5.80 15.03 1.12
CA LYS A 138 5.21 16.37 1.08
C LYS A 138 5.97 17.29 0.13
N ASN A 139 7.30 17.31 0.22
CA ASN A 139 8.14 18.11 -0.68
C ASN A 139 8.01 17.66 -2.14
N ALA A 140 7.95 16.33 -2.37
CA ALA A 140 7.73 15.79 -3.71
C ALA A 140 6.37 16.20 -4.30
N LEU A 141 5.31 16.13 -3.50
CA LEU A 141 3.97 16.54 -3.94
C LEU A 141 3.91 18.02 -4.29
N LEU A 142 4.48 18.87 -3.44
CA LEU A 142 4.54 20.31 -3.70
C LEU A 142 5.37 20.62 -4.96
N TYR A 143 6.49 19.90 -5.14
CA TYR A 143 7.32 20.06 -6.33
C TYR A 143 6.58 19.58 -7.59
N TYR A 144 5.90 18.44 -7.54
CA TYR A 144 5.08 17.93 -8.61
C TYR A 144 4.00 18.94 -9.03
N ILE A 145 3.24 19.46 -8.07
CA ILE A 145 2.16 20.42 -8.32
C ILE A 145 2.71 21.68 -8.99
N SER A 146 3.83 22.21 -8.49
CA SER A 146 4.37 23.52 -8.93
C SER A 146 5.18 23.44 -10.23
N HIS A 147 5.79 22.29 -10.57
CA HIS A 147 6.73 22.18 -11.70
C HIS A 147 6.30 21.22 -12.80
N TYR A 148 5.52 20.19 -12.47
CA TYR A 148 5.19 19.13 -13.43
C TYR A 148 3.72 19.10 -13.84
N ASN A 149 2.78 19.36 -12.91
CA ASN A 149 1.35 19.16 -13.17
C ASN A 149 0.79 20.11 -14.23
N ASN A 150 1.19 21.38 -14.25
CA ASN A 150 0.69 22.39 -15.20
C ASN A 150 -0.86 22.45 -15.31
N GLY A 151 -1.56 22.22 -14.20
CA GLY A 151 -3.00 22.30 -14.14
C GLY A 151 -3.77 21.12 -14.77
N ARG A 152 -3.08 20.02 -15.13
CA ARG A 152 -3.77 18.80 -15.58
C ARG A 152 -4.57 18.17 -14.46
N PRO A 153 -5.70 17.48 -14.80
CA PRO A 153 -6.35 16.59 -13.85
C PRO A 153 -5.38 15.57 -13.29
N PHE A 154 -5.47 15.25 -12.01
CA PHE A 154 -4.56 14.27 -11.40
C PHE A 154 -5.23 13.39 -10.35
N ILE A 155 -4.68 12.21 -10.18
CA ILE A 155 -4.97 11.27 -9.10
C ILE A 155 -3.82 11.31 -8.11
N ILE A 156 -4.12 11.31 -6.81
CA ILE A 156 -3.18 10.96 -5.74
C ILE A 156 -3.42 9.50 -5.40
N ALA A 157 -2.39 8.67 -5.40
CA ALA A 157 -2.54 7.27 -5.08
C ALA A 157 -1.37 6.74 -4.26
N GLY A 158 -1.64 5.77 -3.40
CA GLY A 158 -0.62 5.11 -2.60
C GLY A 158 -1.09 3.76 -2.10
N HIS A 159 -0.16 3.04 -1.48
CA HIS A 159 -0.45 1.81 -0.77
C HIS A 159 0.31 1.75 0.56
N SER A 160 -0.30 1.17 1.62
CA SER A 160 0.37 0.91 2.89
C SER A 160 1.02 2.18 3.48
N GLN A 161 2.33 2.18 3.78
CA GLN A 161 3.06 3.35 4.26
C GLN A 161 2.91 4.57 3.36
N GLY A 162 2.87 4.37 2.03
CA GLY A 162 2.61 5.47 1.10
C GLY A 162 1.23 6.10 1.31
N SER A 163 0.20 5.30 1.57
CA SER A 163 -1.15 5.79 1.90
C SER A 163 -1.20 6.43 3.28
N ASN A 164 -0.49 5.88 4.28
CA ASN A 164 -0.36 6.49 5.60
C ASN A 164 0.16 7.92 5.49
N ILE A 165 1.33 8.08 4.86
CA ILE A 165 1.97 9.38 4.70
C ILE A 165 1.09 10.36 3.91
N LEU A 166 0.45 9.90 2.83
CA LEU A 166 -0.48 10.73 2.06
C LEU A 166 -1.71 11.13 2.88
N THR A 167 -2.24 10.23 3.72
CA THR A 167 -3.35 10.56 4.62
C THR A 167 -2.98 11.69 5.55
N ASP A 168 -1.82 11.59 6.24
CA ASP A 168 -1.36 12.63 7.17
C ASP A 168 -1.14 13.98 6.45
N ILE A 169 -0.52 13.96 5.26
CA ILE A 169 -0.34 15.17 4.45
C ILE A 169 -1.69 15.80 4.07
N MET A 170 -2.69 14.98 3.73
CA MET A 170 -4.02 15.47 3.35
C MET A 170 -4.79 15.97 4.58
N VAL A 171 -4.71 15.30 5.71
CA VAL A 171 -5.30 15.75 6.97
C VAL A 171 -4.77 17.15 7.35
N ASP A 172 -3.48 17.37 7.20
CA ASP A 172 -2.85 18.63 7.55
C ASP A 172 -3.07 19.76 6.52
N SER A 173 -3.12 19.41 5.24
CA SER A 173 -2.91 20.39 4.17
C SER A 173 -4.06 20.49 3.16
N TRP A 174 -4.99 19.52 3.09
CA TRP A 174 -6.08 19.55 2.13
C TRP A 174 -7.01 20.75 2.36
N GLY A 175 -7.28 21.49 1.31
CA GLY A 175 -8.00 22.78 1.35
C GLY A 175 -7.06 23.99 1.32
N SER A 176 -5.74 23.76 1.33
CA SER A 176 -4.71 24.82 1.23
C SER A 176 -3.62 24.48 0.20
N LEU A 177 -3.70 23.34 -0.46
CA LEU A 177 -2.73 22.96 -1.49
C LEU A 177 -3.06 23.66 -2.82
N ASP A 178 -2.03 24.26 -3.42
CA ASP A 178 -2.17 24.77 -4.78
C ASP A 178 -2.54 23.61 -5.73
N GLY A 179 -3.44 23.89 -6.68
CA GLY A 179 -3.83 22.89 -7.69
C GLY A 179 -4.80 21.81 -7.20
N GLU A 180 -5.18 21.74 -5.92
CA GLU A 180 -6.07 20.69 -5.38
C GLU A 180 -7.41 20.57 -6.12
N LYS A 181 -7.90 21.69 -6.70
CA LYS A 181 -9.13 21.74 -7.53
C LYS A 181 -9.05 20.83 -8.77
N ASN A 182 -7.84 20.46 -9.19
CA ASN A 182 -7.59 19.57 -10.33
C ASN A 182 -7.50 18.09 -9.91
N MET A 183 -7.59 17.78 -8.59
CA MET A 183 -7.59 16.40 -8.14
C MET A 183 -8.89 15.70 -8.55
N VAL A 184 -8.75 14.66 -9.36
CA VAL A 184 -9.86 13.78 -9.77
C VAL A 184 -10.34 12.94 -8.59
N ALA A 185 -9.43 12.25 -7.93
CA ALA A 185 -9.67 11.51 -6.69
C ALA A 185 -8.35 11.14 -6.01
N ALA A 186 -8.42 10.78 -4.72
CA ALA A 186 -7.31 10.15 -4.01
C ALA A 186 -7.62 8.69 -3.69
N TYR A 187 -6.73 7.76 -4.05
CA TYR A 187 -6.80 6.32 -3.76
C TYR A 187 -5.74 5.99 -2.70
N LEU A 188 -6.11 6.10 -1.43
CA LEU A 188 -5.25 5.87 -0.27
C LEU A 188 -5.53 4.47 0.30
N ILE A 189 -5.04 3.46 -0.39
CA ILE A 189 -5.41 2.05 -0.19
C ILE A 189 -4.43 1.38 0.77
N GLY A 190 -4.92 0.44 1.60
CA GLY A 190 -4.09 -0.31 2.55
C GLY A 190 -3.68 0.49 3.78
N TRP A 191 -4.35 1.61 4.05
CA TRP A 191 -4.30 2.37 5.29
C TRP A 191 -5.68 2.94 5.60
N SER A 192 -5.91 3.39 6.84
CA SER A 192 -7.21 3.92 7.25
C SER A 192 -7.23 5.45 7.19
N ILE A 193 -8.29 6.00 6.61
CA ILE A 193 -8.79 7.32 6.95
C ILE A 193 -9.86 7.13 8.00
N THR A 194 -9.80 7.87 9.11
CA THR A 194 -10.70 7.71 10.25
C THR A 194 -11.72 8.85 10.31
N GLY A 195 -12.78 8.65 11.10
CA GLY A 195 -13.72 9.73 11.43
C GLY A 195 -13.02 10.92 12.10
N GLN A 196 -12.00 10.68 12.92
CA GLN A 196 -11.21 11.71 13.57
C GLN A 196 -10.41 12.56 12.55
N ASP A 197 -9.85 11.94 11.53
CA ASP A 197 -9.15 12.65 10.43
C ASP A 197 -10.11 13.59 9.70
N LEU A 198 -11.32 13.12 9.43
CA LEU A 198 -12.36 13.91 8.76
C LEU A 198 -12.93 15.04 9.65
N GLU A 199 -12.93 14.86 10.97
CA GLU A 199 -13.24 15.92 11.93
C GLU A 199 -12.13 16.97 11.99
N HIS A 200 -10.86 16.52 11.95
CA HIS A 200 -9.71 17.42 11.91
C HIS A 200 -9.66 18.25 10.64
N ASN A 201 -9.90 17.63 9.48
CA ASN A 201 -10.02 18.33 8.21
C ASN A 201 -11.35 18.05 7.49
N PRO A 202 -12.41 18.86 7.75
CA PRO A 202 -13.72 18.67 7.15
C PRO A 202 -13.80 18.92 5.63
N ARG A 203 -12.71 19.40 5.01
CA ARG A 203 -12.61 19.54 3.55
C ARG A 203 -12.30 18.22 2.88
N MET A 204 -11.70 17.27 3.61
CA MET A 204 -11.56 15.91 3.13
C MET A 204 -12.94 15.23 3.10
N ARG A 205 -13.32 14.71 1.96
CA ARG A 205 -14.62 14.05 1.77
C ARG A 205 -14.39 12.64 1.22
N ILE A 206 -14.96 11.65 1.88
CA ILE A 206 -14.95 10.28 1.38
C ILE A 206 -15.87 10.17 0.16
N CYS A 207 -15.43 9.45 -0.87
CA CYS A 207 -16.23 9.16 -2.04
C CYS A 207 -17.45 8.28 -1.67
N LYS A 208 -18.63 8.61 -2.25
CA LYS A 208 -19.90 7.91 -2.00
C LYS A 208 -20.57 7.39 -3.28
N SER A 209 -19.96 7.63 -4.44
CA SER A 209 -20.37 7.09 -5.74
C SER A 209 -19.17 6.90 -6.66
N ALA A 210 -19.37 6.16 -7.75
CA ALA A 210 -18.33 5.84 -8.72
C ALA A 210 -17.81 7.07 -9.50
N ASP A 211 -18.67 8.07 -9.70
CA ASP A 211 -18.44 9.28 -10.51
C ASP A 211 -18.11 10.53 -9.69
N GLN A 212 -18.10 10.43 -8.35
CA GLN A 212 -17.77 11.56 -7.49
C GLN A 212 -16.30 11.93 -7.62
N THR A 213 -15.97 13.23 -7.74
CA THR A 213 -14.62 13.76 -7.90
C THR A 213 -14.22 14.66 -6.73
N GLY A 214 -12.91 14.89 -6.55
CA GLY A 214 -12.36 15.66 -5.44
C GLY A 214 -12.61 15.00 -4.08
N CYS A 215 -12.56 13.67 -4.02
CA CYS A 215 -12.85 12.88 -2.83
C CYS A 215 -11.83 11.75 -2.64
N PHE A 216 -11.87 11.12 -1.47
CA PHE A 216 -10.89 10.13 -0.99
C PHE A 216 -11.49 8.73 -0.95
N ILE A 217 -10.73 7.75 -1.39
CA ILE A 217 -11.06 6.33 -1.40
C ILE A 217 -10.04 5.63 -0.51
N THR A 218 -10.52 4.85 0.45
CA THR A 218 -9.70 4.05 1.35
C THR A 218 -10.38 2.73 1.66
N TYR A 219 -9.62 1.67 1.75
CA TYR A 219 -10.03 0.37 2.26
C TYR A 219 -8.81 -0.49 2.62
N ASN A 220 -9.04 -1.48 3.47
CA ASN A 220 -8.10 -2.53 3.84
C ASN A 220 -8.79 -3.88 3.66
N SER A 221 -8.28 -4.73 2.78
CA SER A 221 -8.89 -6.01 2.46
C SER A 221 -8.54 -7.08 3.49
N ILE A 222 -9.56 -7.72 4.03
CA ILE A 222 -9.45 -8.76 5.05
C ILE A 222 -10.42 -9.91 4.77
N ALA A 223 -10.16 -11.09 5.31
CA ALA A 223 -11.18 -12.10 5.45
C ALA A 223 -12.26 -11.64 6.45
N PRO A 224 -13.52 -12.09 6.34
CA PRO A 224 -14.57 -11.75 7.29
C PRO A 224 -14.15 -12.00 8.75
N GLY A 225 -14.34 -11.00 9.62
CA GLY A 225 -14.03 -11.09 11.05
C GLY A 225 -12.54 -10.93 11.41
N LYS A 226 -11.70 -10.45 10.48
CA LYS A 226 -10.24 -10.26 10.70
C LYS A 226 -9.82 -8.81 10.93
N GLN A 227 -10.76 -7.88 11.13
CA GLN A 227 -10.47 -6.47 11.35
C GLN A 227 -9.57 -6.21 12.58
N ASP A 228 -9.77 -6.98 13.67
CA ASP A 228 -9.06 -6.76 14.94
C ASP A 228 -7.58 -7.20 14.93
N VAL A 229 -7.18 -7.95 13.88
CA VAL A 229 -5.79 -8.41 13.72
C VAL A 229 -5.06 -7.69 12.58
N ALA A 230 -5.74 -6.81 11.85
CA ALA A 230 -5.17 -6.05 10.75
C ALA A 230 -4.53 -4.74 11.28
N PRO A 231 -3.20 -4.59 11.25
CA PRO A 231 -2.52 -3.44 11.86
C PRO A 231 -2.78 -2.11 11.13
N THR A 232 -3.33 -2.17 9.94
CA THR A 232 -3.65 -1.00 9.10
C THR A 232 -5.11 -0.55 9.23
N ILE A 233 -5.93 -1.28 10.01
CA ILE A 233 -7.32 -0.89 10.32
C ILE A 233 -7.33 -0.18 11.67
N LEU A 234 -7.46 1.14 11.63
CA LEU A 234 -7.49 2.00 12.81
C LEU A 234 -8.92 2.15 13.36
N PRO A 235 -9.08 2.43 14.66
CA PRO A 235 -10.39 2.74 15.24
C PRO A 235 -11.09 3.88 14.51
N GLY A 236 -12.37 3.70 14.15
CA GLY A 236 -13.12 4.71 13.39
C GLY A 236 -12.82 4.78 11.89
N ALA A 237 -12.10 3.79 11.36
CA ALA A 237 -11.80 3.70 9.93
C ALA A 237 -13.06 3.76 9.06
N VAL A 238 -13.02 4.57 8.02
CA VAL A 238 -14.04 4.67 6.97
C VAL A 238 -13.59 3.83 5.77
N VAL A 239 -14.54 3.17 5.10
CA VAL A 239 -14.23 2.24 4.01
C VAL A 239 -15.09 2.56 2.80
N VAL A 240 -14.48 2.65 1.63
CA VAL A 240 -15.18 2.67 0.33
C VAL A 240 -15.04 1.29 -0.31
N ASN A 241 -16.14 0.62 -0.59
CA ASN A 241 -16.14 -0.68 -1.26
C ASN A 241 -15.85 -0.50 -2.76
N PRO A 242 -14.75 -1.00 -3.30
CA PRO A 242 -14.36 -0.80 -4.72
C PRO A 242 -15.23 -1.55 -5.72
N LEU A 243 -16.20 -2.34 -5.25
CA LEU A 243 -17.20 -2.99 -6.12
C LEU A 243 -18.51 -2.18 -6.25
N SER A 244 -18.81 -1.30 -5.29
CA SER A 244 -20.01 -0.45 -5.29
C SER A 244 -19.68 1.04 -5.32
N TRP A 245 -18.47 1.42 -4.90
CA TRP A 245 -17.99 2.80 -4.70
C TRP A 245 -18.78 3.56 -3.64
N THR A 246 -19.40 2.82 -2.74
CA THR A 246 -20.18 3.35 -1.60
C THR A 246 -19.53 2.96 -0.27
N THR A 247 -20.01 3.59 0.80
CA THR A 247 -19.57 3.32 2.18
C THR A 247 -20.60 2.52 2.99
N ASP A 248 -21.68 2.05 2.34
CA ASP A 248 -22.69 1.24 3.00
C ASP A 248 -22.18 -0.18 3.33
N THR A 249 -22.95 -0.88 4.16
CA THR A 249 -22.62 -2.25 4.60
C THR A 249 -23.26 -3.35 3.74
N GLU A 250 -23.84 -3.00 2.59
CA GLU A 250 -24.37 -3.98 1.68
C GLU A 250 -23.25 -4.79 1.02
N ARG A 251 -23.47 -6.09 0.90
CA ARG A 251 -22.51 -6.95 0.20
C ARG A 251 -22.59 -6.74 -1.30
N ALA A 252 -21.51 -6.27 -1.90
CA ALA A 252 -21.37 -6.25 -3.35
C ALA A 252 -21.03 -7.66 -3.85
N PRO A 253 -21.83 -8.26 -4.74
CA PRO A 253 -21.60 -9.62 -5.23
C PRO A 253 -20.36 -9.70 -6.14
N ALA A 254 -19.77 -10.90 -6.26
CA ALA A 254 -18.61 -11.15 -7.10
C ALA A 254 -18.83 -10.77 -8.58
N THR A 255 -20.08 -10.77 -9.05
CA THR A 255 -20.43 -10.33 -10.43
C THR A 255 -20.08 -8.87 -10.70
N ARG A 256 -19.88 -8.02 -9.65
CA ARG A 256 -19.38 -6.65 -9.78
C ARG A 256 -17.85 -6.56 -9.83
N ASN A 257 -17.14 -7.63 -9.49
CA ASN A 257 -15.68 -7.66 -9.62
C ASN A 257 -15.33 -7.87 -11.11
N LEU A 258 -14.81 -6.83 -11.75
CA LEU A 258 -14.44 -6.85 -13.18
C LEU A 258 -13.24 -7.75 -13.43
N GLY A 259 -12.37 -7.91 -12.45
CA GLY A 259 -11.24 -8.81 -12.48
C GLY A 259 -10.22 -8.51 -11.39
N ALA A 260 -9.84 -9.56 -10.65
CA ALA A 260 -8.62 -9.55 -9.88
C ALA A 260 -7.45 -9.85 -10.82
N VAL A 261 -6.28 -9.24 -10.55
CA VAL A 261 -5.05 -9.51 -11.32
C VAL A 261 -3.96 -9.98 -10.39
N PHE A 262 -3.42 -11.15 -10.68
CA PHE A 262 -2.28 -11.69 -9.95
C PHE A 262 -1.08 -11.78 -10.88
N PHE A 263 0.06 -11.35 -10.36
CA PHE A 263 1.33 -11.33 -11.09
C PHE A 263 2.20 -12.50 -10.64
N SER A 264 2.78 -13.20 -11.62
CA SER A 264 3.79 -14.22 -11.36
C SER A 264 5.16 -13.58 -11.09
N ASP A 265 6.12 -14.39 -10.65
CA ASP A 265 7.48 -13.93 -10.32
C ASP A 265 8.21 -13.29 -11.52
N ASN A 266 7.86 -13.69 -12.75
CA ASN A 266 8.39 -13.10 -13.99
C ASN A 266 7.60 -11.87 -14.46
N GLY A 267 6.61 -11.40 -13.67
CA GLY A 267 5.81 -10.21 -13.96
C GLY A 267 4.62 -10.45 -14.90
N GLU A 268 4.34 -11.70 -15.28
CA GLU A 268 3.19 -12.03 -16.13
C GLU A 268 1.88 -11.88 -15.33
N ALA A 269 0.94 -11.11 -15.88
CA ALA A 269 -0.36 -10.82 -15.26
C ALA A 269 -1.41 -11.83 -15.71
N THR A 270 -2.18 -12.35 -14.76
CA THR A 270 -3.36 -13.21 -15.04
C THR A 270 -4.60 -12.59 -14.43
N VAL A 271 -5.62 -12.37 -15.27
CA VAL A 271 -6.90 -11.77 -14.88
C VAL A 271 -7.91 -12.86 -14.49
N TYR A 272 -8.59 -12.64 -13.37
CA TYR A 272 -9.66 -13.52 -12.85
C TYR A 272 -10.95 -12.71 -12.68
N PRO A 273 -11.85 -12.72 -13.68
CA PRO A 273 -13.15 -12.05 -13.58
C PRO A 273 -13.99 -12.65 -12.45
N HIS A 274 -14.78 -11.80 -11.78
CA HIS A 274 -15.70 -12.21 -10.72
C HIS A 274 -15.00 -12.95 -9.55
N PHE A 275 -13.75 -12.59 -9.29
CA PHE A 275 -12.90 -13.29 -8.32
C PHE A 275 -13.37 -13.15 -6.87
N ALA A 276 -13.93 -11.99 -6.50
CA ALA A 276 -14.29 -11.76 -5.10
C ALA A 276 -15.58 -10.95 -4.95
N SER A 277 -16.34 -11.24 -3.90
CA SER A 277 -17.33 -10.34 -3.32
C SER A 277 -16.73 -9.54 -2.18
N ALA A 278 -17.29 -8.36 -1.87
CA ALA A 278 -16.77 -7.51 -0.80
C ALA A 278 -17.89 -6.83 -0.02
N GLN A 279 -17.66 -6.59 1.27
CA GLN A 279 -18.60 -5.95 2.18
C GLN A 279 -17.85 -5.09 3.20
N VAL A 280 -18.32 -3.89 3.47
CA VAL A 280 -17.80 -3.07 4.56
C VAL A 280 -18.22 -3.66 5.91
N GLN A 281 -17.24 -3.98 6.76
CA GLN A 281 -17.47 -4.55 8.09
C GLN A 281 -16.45 -3.97 9.09
N ASN A 282 -16.94 -3.31 10.13
CA ASN A 282 -16.14 -2.86 11.28
C ASN A 282 -14.82 -2.17 10.89
N GLY A 283 -14.86 -1.22 9.96
CA GLY A 283 -13.67 -0.48 9.52
C GLY A 283 -12.77 -1.22 8.52
N GLY A 284 -13.08 -2.45 8.15
CA GLY A 284 -12.39 -3.22 7.12
C GLY A 284 -13.27 -3.55 5.92
N LEU A 285 -12.65 -3.92 4.82
CA LEU A 285 -13.31 -4.48 3.65
C LEU A 285 -13.25 -5.99 3.70
N ALA A 286 -14.33 -6.64 4.18
CA ALA A 286 -14.43 -8.09 4.24
C ALA A 286 -14.60 -8.67 2.82
N VAL A 287 -13.61 -9.42 2.37
CA VAL A 287 -13.50 -9.99 1.02
C VAL A 287 -13.68 -11.50 1.08
N ILE A 288 -14.52 -12.05 0.21
CA ILE A 288 -14.67 -13.50 0.01
C ILE A 288 -14.18 -13.81 -1.40
N PRO A 289 -12.91 -14.27 -1.54
CA PRO A 289 -12.35 -14.66 -2.82
C PRO A 289 -12.88 -16.02 -3.27
N ALA A 290 -12.97 -16.23 -4.58
CA ALA A 290 -13.34 -17.51 -5.17
C ALA A 290 -12.30 -18.61 -4.95
N ASP A 291 -11.04 -18.22 -4.79
CA ASP A 291 -9.90 -19.09 -4.50
C ASP A 291 -9.01 -18.46 -3.42
N THR A 292 -9.15 -18.93 -2.19
CA THR A 292 -8.38 -18.43 -1.03
C THR A 292 -6.89 -18.76 -1.12
N SER A 293 -6.49 -19.76 -1.91
CA SER A 293 -5.08 -20.13 -2.05
C SER A 293 -4.24 -19.02 -2.73
N ARG A 294 -4.89 -18.18 -3.53
CA ARG A 294 -4.24 -17.06 -4.25
C ARG A 294 -3.98 -15.83 -3.40
N VAL A 295 -4.63 -15.74 -2.25
CA VAL A 295 -4.50 -14.62 -1.31
C VAL A 295 -3.83 -15.04 0.00
N GLN A 296 -3.14 -16.18 -0.02
CA GLN A 296 -2.34 -16.63 1.11
C GLN A 296 -0.94 -16.03 1.04
N CYS A 297 -0.67 -15.10 1.94
CA CYS A 297 0.66 -14.51 2.11
C CYS A 297 1.55 -15.42 2.96
N LYS A 298 2.06 -16.51 2.40
CA LYS A 298 3.06 -17.34 3.10
C LYS A 298 4.33 -16.51 3.29
N GLY A 299 4.75 -16.33 4.55
CA GLY A 299 5.93 -15.54 4.90
C GLY A 299 5.67 -14.02 4.95
N SER A 300 4.43 -13.57 4.86
CA SER A 300 4.06 -12.17 5.07
C SER A 300 4.17 -11.79 6.55
N SER A 301 4.53 -10.53 6.82
CA SER A 301 4.47 -9.93 8.15
C SER A 301 3.03 -9.65 8.63
N PHE A 302 2.03 -9.87 7.76
CA PHE A 302 0.63 -9.68 8.11
C PHE A 302 -0.01 -10.99 8.59
N PRO A 303 -0.92 -10.93 9.60
CA PRO A 303 -1.65 -12.09 10.11
C PRO A 303 -2.48 -12.79 9.03
N GLU A 304 -2.76 -14.08 9.25
CA GLU A 304 -3.62 -14.87 8.36
C GLU A 304 -5.02 -14.22 8.23
N GLY A 305 -5.48 -14.10 6.99
CA GLY A 305 -6.74 -13.46 6.65
C GLY A 305 -6.66 -11.94 6.50
N VAL A 306 -5.48 -11.34 6.63
CA VAL A 306 -5.22 -9.95 6.23
C VAL A 306 -4.67 -9.96 4.82
N TYR A 307 -5.43 -9.43 3.86
CA TYR A 307 -5.10 -9.50 2.43
C TYR A 307 -4.36 -8.25 1.94
N HIS A 308 -3.70 -7.55 2.84
CA HIS A 308 -3.06 -6.25 2.62
C HIS A 308 -2.22 -6.18 1.33
N VAL A 309 -1.35 -7.15 1.09
CA VAL A 309 -0.48 -7.16 -0.11
C VAL A 309 -1.27 -7.33 -1.42
N TYR A 310 -2.54 -7.73 -1.35
CA TYR A 310 -3.44 -7.95 -2.48
C TYR A 310 -4.52 -6.88 -2.63
N ASP A 311 -4.47 -5.80 -1.86
CA ASP A 311 -5.49 -4.73 -1.90
C ASP A 311 -5.75 -4.22 -3.33
N TYR A 312 -4.69 -3.96 -4.10
CA TYR A 312 -4.80 -3.58 -5.50
C TYR A 312 -5.18 -4.75 -6.40
N SER A 313 -4.53 -5.89 -6.22
CA SER A 313 -4.75 -7.09 -7.05
C SER A 313 -6.18 -7.58 -7.05
N LEU A 314 -6.85 -7.59 -5.89
CA LEU A 314 -8.23 -8.07 -5.74
C LEU A 314 -9.26 -7.28 -6.54
N PHE A 315 -9.00 -6.00 -6.81
CA PHE A 315 -9.94 -5.07 -7.45
C PHE A 315 -9.32 -4.34 -8.64
N TYR A 316 -8.28 -4.90 -9.23
CA TYR A 316 -7.44 -4.25 -10.22
C TYR A 316 -8.24 -3.64 -11.38
N GLU A 317 -9.08 -4.42 -12.04
CA GLU A 317 -9.89 -3.94 -13.16
C GLU A 317 -10.99 -2.96 -12.72
N ASN A 318 -11.48 -3.08 -11.48
CA ASN A 318 -12.42 -2.10 -10.93
C ASN A 318 -11.75 -0.75 -10.68
N LEU A 319 -10.54 -0.74 -10.12
CA LEU A 319 -9.75 0.48 -9.89
C LEU A 319 -9.43 1.17 -11.23
N LYS A 320 -8.96 0.39 -12.21
CA LYS A 320 -8.64 0.88 -13.55
C LYS A 320 -9.85 1.51 -14.24
N ALA A 321 -10.99 0.84 -14.23
CA ALA A 321 -12.23 1.35 -14.83
C ALA A 321 -12.73 2.61 -14.11
N ASN A 322 -12.67 2.63 -12.78
CA ASN A 322 -13.16 3.74 -11.98
C ASN A 322 -12.30 5.01 -12.14
N ALA A 323 -10.98 4.88 -12.27
CA ALA A 323 -10.11 6.02 -12.54
C ALA A 323 -10.54 6.77 -13.81
N MET A 324 -10.90 6.04 -14.85
CA MET A 324 -11.39 6.60 -16.11
C MET A 324 -12.81 7.17 -16.03
N GLU A 325 -13.70 6.53 -15.26
CA GLU A 325 -15.04 7.02 -15.01
C GLU A 325 -14.99 8.37 -14.29
N ARG A 326 -14.14 8.49 -13.26
CA ARG A 326 -13.94 9.75 -12.52
C ARG A 326 -13.29 10.84 -13.36
N LEU A 327 -12.34 10.51 -14.24
CA LEU A 327 -11.76 11.48 -15.16
C LEU A 327 -12.85 12.09 -16.06
N ARG A 328 -13.70 11.25 -16.68
CA ARG A 328 -14.81 11.72 -17.53
C ARG A 328 -15.80 12.60 -16.75
N ALA A 329 -16.11 12.19 -15.50
CA ALA A 329 -16.97 12.98 -14.63
C ALA A 329 -16.33 14.32 -14.22
N PHE A 330 -15.02 14.36 -14.05
CA PHE A 330 -14.26 15.58 -13.77
C PHE A 330 -14.29 16.54 -14.97
N GLU A 331 -13.99 16.05 -16.16
CA GLU A 331 -14.00 16.84 -17.39
C GLU A 331 -15.38 17.41 -17.70
N SER A 332 -16.45 16.63 -17.47
CA SER A 332 -17.82 17.09 -17.70
C SER A 332 -18.28 18.23 -16.78
N LYS A 333 -17.67 18.37 -15.59
CA LYS A 333 -17.94 19.47 -14.64
C LYS A 333 -17.13 20.74 -14.94
N SER A 334 -16.08 20.60 -15.72
CA SER A 334 -15.16 21.69 -16.07
C SER A 334 -15.56 22.40 -17.36
N GLN A 335 -16.57 21.88 -18.08
CA GLN A 335 -17.22 22.49 -19.24
C GLN A 335 -18.45 23.29 -18.80
#